data_67cb5a7dd29d333f9ff4e17fa0a50a05
#
_entry.id   67cb5a7dd29d333f9ff4e17fa0a50a05
#
_cell.length_a   1.000
_cell.length_b   1.000
_cell.length_c   1.000
_cell.angle_alpha   90.00
_cell.angle_beta   90.00
_cell.angle_gamma   90.00
#
_symmetry.space_group_name_H-M   'P 1'
#
loop_
_entity.id
_entity.type
_entity.pdbx_description
1 polymer ?
#
loop_
_entity_poly.entity_id
_entity_poly.type
_entity_poly.pdbx_seq_one_letter_code
_entity_poly.pdbx_strand_id
1 'polypeptide(L)'
;LLVGNTQSYYASPEDKSYYFIAGDAGSAIAVEYNQENPSLIQLSLKTMGNGKDFLIVPDGGYRNPVSPSSFEMRDFEDGVRRNNLHLHMNGMEVFSFAISNVPKAFKELITYFNIEKANIDYLLLHQANKFFCEKIRKKMGFDIEKTPYNIQEFGNTSGTSVPLLMVTNMHKQLSERKLNILFTGFGVGLSLGVGYMKIENLIIPELLYY
;
A
#
# COMPACT_ATOMS: atom_id res chain seq x y z
N LEU A 1 5.25 7.72 14.03
CA LEU A 1 4.65 6.56 13.36
C LEU A 1 5.76 5.71 12.78
N LEU A 2 5.84 4.45 13.23
CA LEU A 2 6.80 3.48 12.72
C LEU A 2 6.06 2.40 11.96
N VAL A 3 6.52 2.09 10.76
CA VAL A 3 5.98 1.02 9.92
C VAL A 3 7.14 0.18 9.40
N GLY A 4 7.10 -1.12 9.64
CA GLY A 4 8.09 -2.07 9.13
C GLY A 4 7.39 -3.30 8.58
N ASN A 5 7.94 -3.85 7.51
CA ASN A 5 7.43 -5.07 6.91
C ASN A 5 8.54 -5.88 6.28
N THR A 6 8.52 -7.20 6.52
CA THR A 6 9.44 -8.18 5.98
C THR A 6 8.64 -9.20 5.17
N GLN A 7 8.13 -8.76 4.04
CA GLN A 7 7.26 -9.56 3.15
C GLN A 7 7.95 -10.82 2.64
N SER A 8 9.29 -10.77 2.48
CA SER A 8 10.07 -11.90 2.02
C SER A 8 9.94 -13.13 2.94
N TYR A 9 9.74 -12.92 4.24
CA TYR A 9 9.56 -14.02 5.22
C TYR A 9 8.21 -14.75 5.08
N TYR A 10 7.20 -14.07 4.55
CA TYR A 10 5.87 -14.68 4.33
C TYR A 10 5.71 -15.27 2.94
N ALA A 11 6.64 -14.99 2.04
CA ALA A 11 6.59 -15.46 0.66
C ALA A 11 7.21 -16.85 0.56
N SER A 12 6.44 -17.82 0.06
CA SER A 12 7.02 -19.11 -0.30
C SER A 12 7.90 -18.95 -1.55
N PRO A 13 9.14 -19.44 -1.55
CA PRO A 13 9.99 -19.44 -2.77
C PRO A 13 9.38 -20.25 -3.92
N GLU A 14 8.46 -21.15 -3.61
CA GLU A 14 7.72 -21.98 -4.57
C GLU A 14 6.36 -21.36 -4.95
N ASP A 15 6.09 -20.09 -4.54
CA ASP A 15 4.90 -19.33 -4.93
C ASP A 15 5.26 -18.16 -5.85
N LYS A 16 5.29 -18.43 -7.15
CA LYS A 16 5.56 -17.41 -8.16
C LYS A 16 4.50 -16.29 -8.27
N SER A 17 3.33 -16.46 -7.65
CA SER A 17 2.28 -15.45 -7.67
C SER A 17 2.59 -14.26 -6.76
N TYR A 18 3.41 -14.47 -5.73
CA TYR A 18 3.73 -13.47 -4.72
C TYR A 18 5.24 -13.25 -4.51
N TYR A 19 6.06 -14.30 -4.53
CA TYR A 19 7.48 -14.24 -4.19
C TYR A 19 8.26 -13.17 -4.96
N PHE A 20 8.02 -13.06 -6.26
CA PHE A 20 8.74 -12.12 -7.13
C PHE A 20 8.35 -10.64 -6.96
N ILE A 21 7.28 -10.36 -6.23
CA ILE A 21 6.85 -8.99 -5.98
C ILE A 21 7.05 -8.57 -4.52
N ALA A 22 7.38 -9.49 -3.63
CA ALA A 22 7.61 -9.17 -2.22
C ALA A 22 8.85 -8.30 -2.04
N GLY A 23 8.74 -7.28 -1.21
CA GLY A 23 9.84 -6.38 -0.85
C GLY A 23 9.83 -6.05 0.64
N ASP A 24 11.00 -5.82 1.22
CA ASP A 24 11.17 -5.53 2.64
C ASP A 24 11.59 -4.08 2.83
N ALA A 25 10.97 -3.39 3.77
CA ALA A 25 11.35 -2.03 4.13
C ALA A 25 10.81 -1.62 5.51
N GLY A 26 11.47 -0.62 6.10
CA GLY A 26 11.02 0.10 7.27
C GLY A 26 10.89 1.59 7.00
N SER A 27 9.99 2.27 7.69
CA SER A 27 9.85 3.72 7.64
C SER A 27 9.51 4.31 9.00
N ALA A 28 9.98 5.53 9.23
CA ALA A 28 9.64 6.33 10.39
C ALA A 28 9.10 7.69 9.92
N ILE A 29 7.94 8.08 10.44
CA ILE A 29 7.30 9.36 10.11
C ILE A 29 7.06 10.11 11.42
N ALA A 30 7.66 11.28 11.56
CA ALA A 30 7.38 12.22 12.62
C ALA A 30 6.19 13.09 12.24
N VAL A 31 5.22 13.18 13.13
CA VAL A 31 4.06 14.07 13.00
C VAL A 31 3.98 14.90 14.28
N GLU A 32 3.99 16.23 14.14
CA GLU A 32 3.85 17.14 15.24
C GLU A 32 2.68 18.10 15.01
N TYR A 33 2.13 18.62 16.11
CA TYR A 33 1.12 19.65 16.03
C TYR A 33 1.77 21.02 15.83
N ASN A 34 1.37 21.70 14.75
CA ASN A 34 1.79 23.08 14.50
C ASN A 34 0.59 24.00 14.66
N GLN A 35 0.60 24.81 15.73
CA GLN A 35 -0.49 25.72 16.06
C GLN A 35 -0.57 26.91 15.09
N GLU A 36 0.57 27.38 14.55
CA GLU A 36 0.64 28.55 13.68
C GLU A 36 0.21 28.23 12.24
N ASN A 37 0.52 27.00 11.80
CA ASN A 37 0.20 26.53 10.45
C ASN A 37 -0.33 25.10 10.47
N PRO A 38 -1.56 24.86 10.97
CA PRO A 38 -2.12 23.53 11.05
C PRO A 38 -2.42 22.98 9.66
N SER A 39 -1.98 21.76 9.39
CA SER A 39 -2.33 21.00 8.19
C SER A 39 -3.31 19.90 8.53
N LEU A 40 -4.38 19.79 7.75
CA LEU A 40 -5.37 18.74 7.93
C LEU A 40 -5.02 17.53 7.08
N ILE A 41 -5.08 16.35 7.70
CA ILE A 41 -5.08 15.07 6.99
C ILE A 41 -6.53 14.57 6.95
N GLN A 42 -7.09 14.48 5.78
CA GLN A 42 -8.47 14.04 5.54
C GLN A 42 -8.45 12.59 5.07
N LEU A 43 -9.12 11.69 5.78
CA LEU A 43 -9.06 10.26 5.56
C LEU A 43 -10.44 9.64 5.36
N SER A 44 -10.51 8.64 4.50
CA SER A 44 -11.62 7.70 4.38
C SER A 44 -11.06 6.28 4.52
N LEU A 45 -11.48 5.57 5.56
CA LEU A 45 -11.05 4.21 5.87
C LEU A 45 -12.24 3.27 5.75
N LYS A 46 -12.06 2.12 5.10
CA LYS A 46 -13.09 1.11 4.91
C LYS A 46 -12.54 -0.30 5.09
N THR A 47 -13.33 -1.16 5.70
CA THR A 47 -13.02 -2.59 5.84
C THR A 47 -14.19 -3.42 5.32
N MET A 48 -13.88 -4.45 4.53
CA MET A 48 -14.82 -5.41 3.95
C MET A 48 -14.41 -6.83 4.36
N GLY A 49 -14.88 -7.26 5.54
CA GLY A 49 -14.49 -8.52 6.18
C GLY A 49 -14.91 -9.79 5.44
N ASN A 50 -15.81 -9.70 4.47
CA ASN A 50 -16.16 -10.82 3.59
C ASN A 50 -14.99 -11.28 2.71
N GLY A 51 -13.99 -10.43 2.51
CA GLY A 51 -12.76 -10.74 1.78
C GLY A 51 -11.59 -11.21 2.66
N LYS A 52 -11.81 -11.54 3.94
CA LYS A 52 -10.76 -11.86 4.91
C LYS A 52 -9.82 -13.01 4.49
N ASP A 53 -10.31 -13.94 3.70
CA ASP A 53 -9.58 -15.12 3.26
C ASP A 53 -8.85 -14.92 1.92
N PHE A 54 -9.04 -13.76 1.25
CA PHE A 54 -8.40 -13.49 -0.04
C PHE A 54 -6.93 -13.07 0.08
N LEU A 55 -6.51 -12.63 1.28
CA LEU A 55 -5.14 -12.25 1.57
C LEU A 55 -4.86 -12.54 3.05
N ILE A 56 -4.24 -13.67 3.36
CA ILE A 56 -4.12 -14.18 4.73
C ILE A 56 -2.87 -15.06 4.91
N VAL A 57 -2.26 -15.01 6.08
CA VAL A 57 -1.42 -16.09 6.62
C VAL A 57 -2.33 -16.94 7.51
N PRO A 58 -2.65 -18.20 7.15
CA PRO A 58 -3.66 -18.99 7.84
C PRO A 58 -3.39 -19.29 9.30
N ASP A 59 -2.12 -19.63 9.62
CA ASP A 59 -1.70 -20.02 10.96
C ASP A 59 -0.71 -19.00 11.56
N GLY A 60 -0.41 -19.16 12.85
CA GLY A 60 0.52 -18.28 13.58
C GLY A 60 -0.15 -17.21 14.43
N GLY A 61 -1.46 -17.02 14.28
CA GLY A 61 -2.25 -16.13 15.12
C GLY A 61 -2.92 -16.86 16.28
N TYR A 62 -3.58 -16.11 17.15
CA TYR A 62 -4.26 -16.67 18.32
C TYR A 62 -5.41 -17.63 17.95
N ARG A 63 -6.09 -17.38 16.83
CA ARG A 63 -7.21 -18.25 16.38
C ARG A 63 -6.71 -19.61 15.91
N ASN A 64 -5.62 -19.63 15.16
CA ASN A 64 -4.97 -20.82 14.64
C ASN A 64 -3.49 -20.78 15.07
N PRO A 65 -3.15 -21.25 16.27
CA PRO A 65 -1.77 -21.32 16.72
C PRO A 65 -0.91 -22.20 15.82
N VAL A 66 0.40 -21.95 15.79
CA VAL A 66 1.35 -22.78 15.07
C VAL A 66 1.30 -24.21 15.58
N SER A 67 1.22 -25.18 14.69
CA SER A 67 1.25 -26.60 14.95
C SER A 67 2.19 -27.31 13.96
N PRO A 68 2.55 -28.59 14.17
CA PRO A 68 3.36 -29.32 13.20
C PRO A 68 2.80 -29.31 11.78
N SER A 69 1.47 -29.35 11.62
CA SER A 69 0.82 -29.31 10.30
C SER A 69 0.92 -27.93 9.62
N SER A 70 1.23 -26.87 10.37
CA SER A 70 1.42 -25.52 9.80
C SER A 70 2.63 -25.46 8.87
N PHE A 71 3.61 -26.36 9.03
CA PHE A 71 4.83 -26.44 8.22
C PHE A 71 4.70 -27.35 6.99
N GLU A 72 3.59 -28.08 6.86
CA GLU A 72 3.38 -28.99 5.75
C GLU A 72 3.18 -28.21 4.45
N MET A 73 4.08 -28.41 3.49
CA MET A 73 3.98 -27.85 2.16
C MET A 73 2.85 -28.52 1.38
N ARG A 74 1.97 -27.71 0.79
CA ARG A 74 0.80 -28.16 0.00
C ARG A 74 0.86 -27.58 -1.39
N ASP A 75 0.45 -28.37 -2.35
CA ASP A 75 0.32 -27.96 -3.74
C ASP A 75 -1.04 -27.27 -3.96
N PHE A 76 -0.99 -26.15 -4.64
CA PHE A 76 -2.14 -25.38 -5.10
C PHE A 76 -2.17 -25.34 -6.62
N GLU A 77 -3.22 -24.81 -7.18
CA GLU A 77 -3.33 -24.60 -8.64
C GLU A 77 -2.16 -23.76 -9.18
N ASP A 78 -1.90 -23.85 -10.47
CA ASP A 78 -0.85 -23.11 -11.20
C ASP A 78 0.59 -23.39 -10.74
N GLY A 79 0.84 -24.51 -10.07
CA GLY A 79 2.17 -24.91 -9.60
C GLY A 79 2.70 -24.02 -8.46
N VAL A 80 1.79 -23.48 -7.67
CA VAL A 80 2.08 -22.77 -6.43
C VAL A 80 2.19 -23.76 -5.31
N ARG A 81 3.25 -23.66 -4.49
CA ARG A 81 3.46 -24.52 -3.32
C ARG A 81 3.77 -23.69 -2.08
N ARG A 82 3.02 -23.91 -1.00
CA ARG A 82 3.14 -23.13 0.24
C ARG A 82 2.57 -23.88 1.43
N ASN A 83 2.96 -23.47 2.63
CA ASN A 83 2.38 -23.96 3.88
C ASN A 83 1.49 -22.88 4.52
N ASN A 84 0.91 -23.18 5.69
CA ASN A 84 0.00 -22.27 6.36
C ASN A 84 0.69 -21.08 7.06
N LEU A 85 2.02 -21.03 7.13
CA LEU A 85 2.79 -19.88 7.64
C LEU A 85 3.20 -18.90 6.52
N HIS A 86 2.98 -19.29 5.26
CA HIS A 86 3.15 -18.39 4.12
C HIS A 86 1.89 -17.57 3.84
N LEU A 87 2.05 -16.47 3.14
CA LEU A 87 0.94 -15.66 2.67
C LEU A 87 0.17 -16.41 1.58
N HIS A 88 -1.13 -16.55 1.77
CA HIS A 88 -2.08 -17.03 0.79
C HIS A 88 -2.79 -15.84 0.15
N MET A 89 -2.73 -15.75 -1.17
CA MET A 89 -3.33 -14.65 -1.93
C MET A 89 -4.22 -15.18 -3.06
N ASN A 90 -5.47 -14.74 -3.07
CA ASN A 90 -6.33 -14.81 -4.27
C ASN A 90 -6.16 -13.50 -5.05
N GLY A 91 -5.22 -13.50 -6.00
CA GLY A 91 -4.84 -12.30 -6.74
C GLY A 91 -5.99 -11.66 -7.51
N MET A 92 -6.92 -12.45 -8.06
CA MET A 92 -8.08 -11.94 -8.81
C MET A 92 -9.07 -11.22 -7.91
N GLU A 93 -9.36 -11.76 -6.73
CA GLU A 93 -10.26 -11.13 -5.77
C GLU A 93 -9.67 -9.86 -5.16
N VAL A 94 -8.37 -9.88 -4.82
CA VAL A 94 -7.66 -8.68 -4.34
C VAL A 94 -7.63 -7.60 -5.43
N PHE A 95 -7.39 -7.98 -6.68
CA PHE A 95 -7.44 -7.05 -7.81
C PHE A 95 -8.83 -6.45 -8.01
N SER A 96 -9.87 -7.29 -8.06
CA SER A 96 -11.27 -6.87 -8.20
C SER A 96 -11.68 -5.89 -7.10
N PHE A 97 -11.30 -6.22 -5.85
CA PHE A 97 -11.51 -5.35 -4.71
C PHE A 97 -10.84 -3.98 -4.89
N ALA A 98 -9.54 -3.96 -5.18
CA ALA A 98 -8.78 -2.71 -5.29
C ALA A 98 -9.29 -1.81 -6.42
N ILE A 99 -9.47 -2.37 -7.63
CA ILE A 99 -9.88 -1.60 -8.81
C ILE A 99 -11.32 -1.07 -8.72
N SER A 100 -12.18 -1.72 -7.91
CA SER A 100 -13.57 -1.29 -7.71
C SER A 100 -13.69 -0.29 -6.57
N ASN A 101 -13.03 -0.55 -5.45
CA ASN A 101 -13.28 0.18 -4.22
C ASN A 101 -12.36 1.39 -4.00
N VAL A 102 -11.11 1.35 -4.46
CA VAL A 102 -10.19 2.50 -4.32
C VAL A 102 -10.69 3.73 -5.08
N PRO A 103 -11.06 3.64 -6.38
CA PRO A 103 -11.62 4.81 -7.09
C PRO A 103 -12.95 5.30 -6.52
N LYS A 104 -13.78 4.39 -5.99
CA LYS A 104 -15.02 4.77 -5.32
C LYS A 104 -14.77 5.55 -4.04
N ALA A 105 -13.88 5.06 -3.19
CA ALA A 105 -13.50 5.74 -1.94
C ALA A 105 -12.84 7.10 -2.20
N PHE A 106 -12.01 7.20 -3.25
CA PHE A 106 -11.48 8.49 -3.70
C PHE A 106 -12.59 9.48 -4.07
N LYS A 107 -13.54 9.06 -4.89
CA LYS A 107 -14.66 9.91 -5.30
C LYS A 107 -15.48 10.39 -4.09
N GLU A 108 -15.74 9.50 -3.14
CA GLU A 108 -16.44 9.82 -1.91
C GLU A 108 -15.65 10.83 -1.05
N LEU A 109 -14.33 10.62 -0.90
CA LEU A 109 -13.45 11.53 -0.16
C LEU A 109 -13.47 12.95 -0.74
N ILE A 110 -13.22 13.10 -2.04
CA ILE A 110 -13.16 14.43 -2.67
C ILE A 110 -14.51 15.14 -2.64
N THR A 111 -15.61 14.39 -2.77
CA THR A 111 -16.97 14.94 -2.67
C THR A 111 -17.27 15.39 -1.24
N TYR A 112 -16.97 14.58 -0.25
CA TYR A 112 -17.26 14.87 1.16
C TYR A 112 -16.49 16.10 1.69
N PHE A 113 -15.22 16.22 1.30
CA PHE A 113 -14.36 17.32 1.74
C PHE A 113 -14.29 18.49 0.76
N ASN A 114 -15.08 18.48 -0.31
CA ASN A 114 -15.08 19.50 -1.37
C ASN A 114 -13.68 19.75 -1.96
N ILE A 115 -12.94 18.66 -2.23
CA ILE A 115 -11.61 18.71 -2.82
C ILE A 115 -11.74 18.76 -4.35
N GLU A 116 -11.22 19.80 -4.96
CA GLU A 116 -11.14 19.88 -6.41
C GLU A 116 -10.02 18.98 -6.93
N LYS A 117 -10.36 17.99 -7.75
CA LYS A 117 -9.39 17.05 -8.32
C LYS A 117 -8.27 17.74 -9.09
N ALA A 118 -8.58 18.84 -9.78
CA ALA A 118 -7.59 19.62 -10.54
C ALA A 118 -6.46 20.16 -9.67
N ASN A 119 -6.73 20.42 -8.39
CA ASN A 119 -5.77 20.92 -7.43
C ASN A 119 -4.88 19.84 -6.80
N ILE A 120 -5.09 18.56 -7.12
CA ILE A 120 -4.25 17.46 -6.64
C ILE A 120 -2.99 17.41 -7.50
N ASP A 121 -1.83 17.58 -6.87
CA ASP A 121 -0.54 17.57 -7.53
C ASP A 121 -0.06 16.16 -7.82
N TYR A 122 -0.17 15.26 -6.83
CA TYR A 122 0.29 13.87 -6.95
C TYR A 122 -0.69 12.88 -6.35
N LEU A 123 -0.75 11.70 -6.99
CA LEU A 123 -1.42 10.50 -6.50
C LEU A 123 -0.35 9.46 -6.10
N LEU A 124 -0.24 9.18 -4.80
CA LEU A 124 0.66 8.16 -4.27
C LEU A 124 -0.13 6.88 -3.99
N LEU A 125 0.09 5.86 -4.79
CA LEU A 125 -0.57 4.57 -4.65
C LEU A 125 0.28 3.62 -3.81
N HIS A 126 -0.36 2.80 -2.99
CA HIS A 126 0.26 1.59 -2.49
C HIS A 126 0.84 0.78 -3.66
N GLN A 127 2.12 0.41 -3.56
CA GLN A 127 2.89 -0.24 -4.62
C GLN A 127 2.63 -1.77 -4.60
N ALA A 128 1.38 -2.20 -4.86
CA ALA A 128 1.00 -3.62 -4.86
C ALA A 128 1.69 -4.40 -6.00
N ASN A 129 1.49 -3.95 -7.21
CA ASN A 129 2.24 -4.26 -8.42
C ASN A 129 1.94 -3.19 -9.50
N LYS A 130 2.77 -3.12 -10.54
CA LYS A 130 2.65 -2.08 -11.57
C LYS A 130 1.31 -2.12 -12.31
N PHE A 131 0.82 -3.32 -12.61
CA PHE A 131 -0.45 -3.49 -13.32
C PHE A 131 -1.64 -2.94 -12.50
N PHE A 132 -1.71 -3.26 -11.20
CA PHE A 132 -2.74 -2.73 -10.29
C PHE A 132 -2.68 -1.19 -10.24
N CYS A 133 -1.50 -0.65 -10.00
CA CYS A 133 -1.29 0.79 -9.92
C CYS A 133 -1.75 1.51 -11.19
N GLU A 134 -1.37 1.01 -12.37
CA GLU A 134 -1.78 1.57 -13.66
C GLU A 134 -3.30 1.52 -13.89
N LYS A 135 -3.94 0.42 -13.53
CA LYS A 135 -5.41 0.29 -13.66
C LYS A 135 -6.14 1.24 -12.72
N ILE A 136 -5.70 1.36 -11.48
CA ILE A 136 -6.28 2.29 -10.49
C ILE A 136 -6.05 3.74 -10.94
N ARG A 137 -4.82 4.12 -11.30
CA ARG A 137 -4.48 5.44 -11.80
C ARG A 137 -5.40 5.87 -12.95
N LYS A 138 -5.51 5.03 -14.00
CA LYS A 138 -6.36 5.30 -15.16
C LYS A 138 -7.83 5.45 -14.78
N LYS A 139 -8.33 4.60 -13.90
CA LYS A 139 -9.73 4.65 -13.44
C LYS A 139 -10.00 5.88 -12.57
N MET A 140 -9.01 6.36 -11.84
CA MET A 140 -9.07 7.60 -11.09
C MET A 140 -8.83 8.83 -11.98
N GLY A 141 -8.39 8.65 -13.23
CA GLY A 141 -8.15 9.71 -14.21
C GLY A 141 -6.99 10.63 -13.84
N PHE A 142 -5.87 10.05 -13.41
CA PHE A 142 -4.60 10.76 -13.19
C PHE A 142 -3.59 10.47 -14.30
N ASP A 143 -2.81 11.48 -14.63
CA ASP A 143 -1.70 11.36 -15.57
C ASP A 143 -0.52 10.61 -14.94
N ILE A 144 0.33 10.02 -15.77
CA ILE A 144 1.48 9.23 -15.33
C ILE A 144 2.49 10.11 -14.57
N GLU A 145 2.66 11.35 -15.00
CA GLU A 145 3.58 12.33 -14.41
C GLU A 145 3.18 12.73 -12.99
N LYS A 146 1.89 12.57 -12.65
CA LYS A 146 1.36 12.82 -11.31
C LYS A 146 1.31 11.56 -10.43
N THR A 147 1.76 10.41 -10.92
CA THR A 147 1.65 9.14 -10.21
C THR A 147 2.98 8.40 -10.26
N PRO A 148 3.91 8.72 -9.37
CA PRO A 148 5.22 8.08 -9.34
C PRO A 148 5.14 6.60 -8.92
N TYR A 149 6.13 5.81 -9.35
CA TYR A 149 6.29 4.39 -9.03
C TYR A 149 7.74 4.08 -8.69
N ASN A 150 7.94 3.21 -7.70
CA ASN A 150 9.25 2.66 -7.33
C ASN A 150 9.23 1.13 -7.22
N ILE A 151 8.13 0.51 -7.63
CA ILE A 151 7.91 -0.93 -7.46
C ILE A 151 8.90 -1.80 -8.23
N GLN A 152 9.51 -1.31 -9.32
CA GLN A 152 10.53 -2.04 -10.05
C GLN A 152 11.84 -2.19 -9.25
N GLU A 153 12.10 -1.27 -8.34
CA GLU A 153 13.32 -1.27 -7.52
C GLU A 153 13.11 -1.96 -6.17
N PHE A 154 11.96 -1.74 -5.55
CA PHE A 154 11.72 -2.14 -4.16
C PHE A 154 10.64 -3.21 -3.99
N GLY A 155 9.90 -3.54 -5.05
CA GLY A 155 8.78 -4.48 -4.94
C GLY A 155 7.61 -3.92 -4.12
N ASN A 156 6.78 -4.85 -3.64
CA ASN A 156 5.69 -4.53 -2.72
C ASN A 156 6.21 -4.58 -1.28
N THR A 157 6.46 -3.42 -0.71
CA THR A 157 6.91 -3.27 0.68
C THR A 157 5.74 -3.03 1.65
N SER A 158 4.51 -3.43 1.28
CA SER A 158 3.30 -3.34 2.10
C SER A 158 3.02 -1.93 2.64
N GLY A 159 2.87 -1.80 3.97
CA GLY A 159 2.57 -0.52 4.63
C GLY A 159 3.62 0.57 4.47
N THR A 160 4.87 0.20 4.16
CA THR A 160 5.97 1.15 3.94
C THR A 160 6.02 1.70 2.51
N SER A 161 5.23 1.16 1.58
CA SER A 161 5.33 1.47 0.15
C SER A 161 5.11 2.95 -0.18
N VAL A 162 4.16 3.62 0.45
CA VAL A 162 3.91 5.05 0.23
C VAL A 162 5.01 5.92 0.86
N PRO A 163 5.40 5.75 2.13
CA PRO A 163 6.54 6.46 2.70
C PRO A 163 7.84 6.26 1.93
N LEU A 164 8.13 5.03 1.50
CA LEU A 164 9.31 4.72 0.69
C LEU A 164 9.27 5.46 -0.66
N LEU A 165 8.11 5.48 -1.32
CA LEU A 165 7.91 6.22 -2.56
C LEU A 165 8.14 7.73 -2.38
N MET A 166 7.73 8.31 -1.24
CA MET A 166 7.99 9.70 -0.90
C MET A 166 9.49 9.99 -0.79
N VAL A 167 10.24 9.10 -0.14
CA VAL A 167 11.69 9.26 0.03
C VAL A 167 12.43 9.08 -1.30
N THR A 168 12.10 8.06 -2.09
CA THR A 168 12.88 7.69 -3.28
C THR A 168 12.56 8.54 -4.51
N ASN A 169 11.27 8.81 -4.77
CA ASN A 169 10.86 9.43 -6.03
C ASN A 169 10.38 10.87 -5.87
N MET A 170 10.13 11.34 -4.64
CA MET A 170 9.54 12.64 -4.42
C MET A 170 10.33 13.52 -3.45
N HIS A 171 11.50 13.10 -3.03
CA HIS A 171 12.35 13.81 -2.06
C HIS A 171 12.43 15.32 -2.35
N LYS A 172 12.85 15.69 -3.55
CA LYS A 172 13.01 17.09 -3.95
C LYS A 172 11.68 17.85 -3.96
N GLN A 173 10.64 17.28 -4.56
CA GLN A 173 9.34 17.92 -4.67
C GLN A 173 8.72 18.20 -3.30
N LEU A 174 8.85 17.23 -2.38
CA LEU A 174 8.27 17.31 -1.04
C LEU A 174 9.07 18.23 -0.09
N SER A 175 10.38 18.37 -0.33
CA SER A 175 11.25 19.25 0.48
C SER A 175 11.16 20.72 0.06
N GLU A 176 10.89 20.99 -1.23
CA GLU A 176 11.02 22.34 -1.78
C GLU A 176 9.67 23.00 -2.15
N ARG A 177 8.58 22.25 -2.14
CA ARG A 177 7.29 22.73 -2.67
C ARG A 177 6.12 22.48 -1.72
N LYS A 178 5.15 23.36 -1.81
CA LYS A 178 3.80 23.15 -1.26
C LYS A 178 3.01 22.27 -2.22
N LEU A 179 2.52 21.13 -1.75
CA LEU A 179 1.86 20.13 -2.58
C LEU A 179 0.57 19.62 -1.93
N ASN A 180 -0.40 19.34 -2.78
CA ASN A 180 -1.64 18.64 -2.45
C ASN A 180 -1.49 17.18 -2.85
N ILE A 181 -1.39 16.29 -1.88
CA ILE A 181 -1.13 14.88 -2.10
C ILE A 181 -2.39 14.08 -1.81
N LEU A 182 -2.78 13.25 -2.76
CA LEU A 182 -3.71 12.16 -2.56
C LEU A 182 -2.91 10.86 -2.40
N PHE A 183 -3.20 10.08 -1.38
CA PHE A 183 -2.54 8.79 -1.15
C PHE A 183 -3.54 7.68 -0.88
N THR A 184 -3.18 6.46 -1.22
CA THR A 184 -4.04 5.30 -0.99
C THR A 184 -3.25 4.10 -0.51
N GLY A 185 -3.88 3.32 0.38
CA GLY A 185 -3.43 2.00 0.79
C GLY A 185 -4.58 1.01 0.73
N PHE A 186 -4.30 -0.23 0.41
CA PHE A 186 -5.26 -1.33 0.46
C PHE A 186 -4.54 -2.66 0.69
N GLY A 187 -5.25 -3.63 1.23
CA GLY A 187 -4.67 -4.95 1.51
C GLY A 187 -5.53 -5.78 2.44
N VAL A 188 -4.84 -6.45 3.37
CA VAL A 188 -5.45 -7.38 4.34
C VAL A 188 -6.67 -6.78 5.03
N GLY A 189 -7.72 -7.66 5.20
CA GLY A 189 -8.98 -7.28 5.82
C GLY A 189 -10.23 -7.79 5.08
N LEU A 190 -10.46 -7.57 3.78
CA LEU A 190 -9.78 -6.55 2.97
C LEU A 190 -10.09 -5.15 3.50
N SER A 191 -9.08 -4.33 3.53
CA SER A 191 -9.23 -2.95 3.98
C SER A 191 -8.64 -1.99 2.94
N LEU A 192 -9.14 -0.77 2.92
CA LEU A 192 -8.58 0.31 2.13
C LEU A 192 -8.63 1.64 2.88
N GLY A 193 -7.67 2.48 2.57
CA GLY A 193 -7.64 3.87 2.99
C GLY A 193 -7.33 4.78 1.81
N VAL A 194 -8.03 5.91 1.77
CA VAL A 194 -7.72 7.02 0.87
C VAL A 194 -7.55 8.25 1.73
N GLY A 195 -6.49 8.99 1.50
CA GLY A 195 -6.20 10.20 2.24
C GLY A 195 -5.80 11.36 1.34
N TYR A 196 -6.10 12.54 1.80
CA TYR A 196 -5.67 13.79 1.20
C TYR A 196 -4.98 14.66 2.25
N MET A 197 -3.85 15.23 1.91
CA MET A 197 -3.12 16.15 2.76
C MET A 197 -2.46 17.27 1.94
N LYS A 198 -2.34 18.42 2.57
CA LYS A 198 -1.48 19.50 2.08
C LYS A 198 -0.18 19.44 2.85
N ILE A 199 0.92 19.41 2.15
CA ILE A 199 2.26 19.35 2.73
C ILE A 199 3.11 20.48 2.21
N GLU A 200 4.04 20.93 3.04
CA GLU A 200 4.96 22.01 2.74
C GLU A 200 6.27 21.79 3.47
N ASN A 201 7.40 21.87 2.74
CA ASN A 201 8.74 21.81 3.31
C ASN A 201 9.02 20.63 4.25
N LEU A 202 8.74 19.41 3.77
CA LEU A 202 9.01 18.22 4.57
C LEU A 202 10.52 18.01 4.73
N ILE A 203 10.92 17.60 5.92
CA ILE A 203 12.27 17.09 6.18
C ILE A 203 12.27 15.62 5.79
N ILE A 204 12.98 15.29 4.72
CA ILE A 204 13.09 13.93 4.20
C ILE A 204 14.57 13.54 4.19
N PRO A 205 15.02 12.66 5.09
CA PRO A 205 16.37 12.10 5.04
C PRO A 205 16.58 11.25 3.78
N GLU A 206 17.84 10.99 3.45
CA GLU A 206 18.20 10.04 2.40
C GLU A 206 17.80 8.61 2.78
N LEU A 207 17.57 7.78 1.76
CA LEU A 207 17.29 6.36 1.94
C LEU A 207 18.52 5.65 2.50
N LEU A 208 18.31 4.84 3.52
CA LEU A 208 19.35 3.98 4.10
C LEU A 208 19.17 2.55 3.60
N TYR A 209 20.27 1.91 3.23
CA TYR A 209 20.33 0.50 2.84
C TYR A 209 21.04 -0.29 3.93
N TYR A 210 20.52 -1.46 4.28
CA TYR A 210 21.05 -2.35 5.30
C TYR A 210 21.25 -3.77 4.73
#